data_b8ac6834851e4ea23b5eac8fa877d55e
#
_entry.id   b8ac6834851e4ea23b5eac8fa877d55e
#
_cell.length_a   1.000
_cell.length_b   1.000
_cell.length_c   1.000
_cell.angle_alpha   90.00
_cell.angle_beta   90.00
_cell.angle_gamma   90.00
#
_symmetry.space_group_name_H-M   'P 1'
#
loop_
_entity.id
_entity.type
_entity.pdbx_description
1 polymer ?
#
loop_
_entity_poly.entity_id
_entity_poly.type
_entity_poly.pdbx_seq_one_letter_code
_entity_poly.pdbx_strand_id
1 'polypeptide(L)'
;MRKLNILILFSILIAISCSYKRTQEKTPIMLKISGPMKSSDEEISGMDWYNDNLIILPENLNGYAFAIKKSDLDLRINSSDTSAIKPKKINFNTPNYKKLIPGFDSFEAIAFRGYEVYLTIEIKFPDSMSCLIARGHIDAQTLDITIPEQNLTQINVPTYVDNMSYESLVVDKDRVIALFEANGDSLIKNPYAISINTSGNDIFKYQTSSVNYRIADATRVDKNNRFWAINYFWPGDRGALKPGDDILASKYGEGLTHSKSERVERLIEYEIHNKKVLLTNNPPIEIKLEGEKTSRKWEAIARYEDRGFLLATDKYPKPYTLLAYVPTK
;
A
#
# COMPACT_ATOMS: atom_id res chain seq x y z
N MET A 1 -35.06 -60.73 -46.53
CA MET A 1 -35.17 -59.99 -45.24
C MET A 1 -33.83 -59.38 -44.90
N ARG A 2 -33.63 -58.06 -45.15
CA ARG A 2 -32.40 -57.32 -44.82
C ARG A 2 -32.57 -56.70 -43.46
N LYS A 3 -31.66 -57.09 -42.51
CA LYS A 3 -31.60 -56.48 -41.20
C LYS A 3 -30.88 -55.11 -41.30
N LEU A 4 -31.57 -54.05 -40.94
CA LEU A 4 -31.06 -52.68 -40.86
C LEU A 4 -30.40 -52.51 -39.51
N ASN A 5 -29.07 -52.40 -39.45
CA ASN A 5 -28.34 -52.06 -38.26
C ASN A 5 -28.34 -50.55 -38.08
N ILE A 6 -29.07 -50.05 -37.06
CA ILE A 6 -29.06 -48.64 -36.64
C ILE A 6 -27.88 -48.45 -35.72
N LEU A 7 -26.87 -47.73 -36.20
CA LEU A 7 -25.72 -47.30 -35.39
C LEU A 7 -26.12 -46.03 -34.66
N ILE A 8 -26.35 -46.13 -33.35
CA ILE A 8 -26.58 -44.96 -32.50
C ILE A 8 -25.23 -44.34 -32.12
N LEU A 9 -24.90 -43.20 -32.75
CA LEU A 9 -23.73 -42.41 -32.39
C LEU A 9 -24.07 -41.59 -31.13
N PHE A 10 -23.54 -42.03 -29.99
CA PHE A 10 -23.60 -41.22 -28.74
C PHE A 10 -22.49 -40.17 -28.81
N SER A 11 -22.87 -38.94 -29.18
CA SER A 11 -21.99 -37.77 -29.09
C SER A 11 -21.89 -37.36 -27.64
N ILE A 12 -20.79 -37.71 -26.96
CA ILE A 12 -20.45 -37.22 -25.64
C ILE A 12 -19.96 -35.78 -25.84
N LEU A 13 -20.83 -34.81 -25.60
CA LEU A 13 -20.45 -33.41 -25.40
C LEU A 13 -19.69 -33.31 -24.07
N ILE A 14 -18.36 -33.35 -24.14
CA ILE A 14 -17.52 -32.94 -23.02
C ILE A 14 -17.67 -31.41 -22.88
N ALA A 15 -18.58 -30.98 -22.04
CA ALA A 15 -18.63 -29.61 -21.57
C ALA A 15 -17.34 -29.35 -20.78
N ILE A 16 -16.34 -28.78 -21.42
CA ILE A 16 -15.18 -28.20 -20.71
C ILE A 16 -15.74 -27.00 -19.96
N SER A 17 -16.21 -27.27 -18.74
CA SER A 17 -16.48 -26.21 -17.79
C SER A 17 -15.14 -25.58 -17.44
N CYS A 18 -14.82 -24.47 -18.08
CA CYS A 18 -13.80 -23.56 -17.59
C CYS A 18 -14.27 -23.11 -16.20
N SER A 19 -13.86 -23.84 -15.15
CA SER A 19 -14.13 -23.38 -13.78
C SER A 19 -13.31 -22.13 -13.57
N TYR A 20 -13.94 -20.99 -13.72
CA TYR A 20 -13.36 -19.69 -13.40
C TYR A 20 -12.92 -19.74 -11.93
N LYS A 21 -11.62 -19.71 -11.68
CA LYS A 21 -11.09 -19.66 -10.31
C LYS A 21 -11.60 -18.38 -9.66
N ARG A 22 -12.42 -18.50 -8.63
CA ARG A 22 -12.87 -17.36 -7.85
C ARG A 22 -12.04 -17.25 -6.59
N THR A 23 -11.50 -16.07 -6.36
CA THR A 23 -10.85 -15.69 -5.10
C THR A 23 -11.90 -15.16 -4.12
N GLN A 24 -11.78 -15.54 -2.84
CA GLN A 24 -12.66 -15.01 -1.81
C GLN A 24 -12.27 -13.57 -1.48
N GLU A 25 -13.20 -12.65 -1.62
CA GLU A 25 -13.03 -11.26 -1.20
C GLU A 25 -13.23 -11.10 0.30
N LYS A 26 -12.42 -10.25 0.91
CA LYS A 26 -12.58 -9.82 2.30
C LYS A 26 -13.37 -8.53 2.36
N THR A 27 -14.42 -8.52 3.17
CA THR A 27 -15.19 -7.30 3.43
C THR A 27 -14.49 -6.48 4.51
N PRO A 28 -14.04 -5.25 4.21
CA PRO A 28 -13.43 -4.41 5.23
C PRO A 28 -14.45 -3.98 6.29
N ILE A 29 -14.04 -3.98 7.54
CA ILE A 29 -14.81 -3.50 8.68
C ILE A 29 -14.43 -2.04 8.89
N MET A 30 -15.37 -1.13 8.62
CA MET A 30 -15.12 0.32 8.76
C MET A 30 -15.05 0.70 10.23
N LEU A 31 -13.93 1.31 10.63
CA LEU A 31 -13.71 1.86 11.96
C LEU A 31 -14.12 3.33 11.96
N LYS A 32 -15.07 3.70 12.79
CA LYS A 32 -15.48 5.11 12.89
C LYS A 32 -14.36 5.94 13.49
N ILE A 33 -14.01 7.03 12.84
CA ILE A 33 -13.06 8.03 13.34
C ILE A 33 -13.74 9.38 13.53
N SER A 34 -13.19 10.20 14.42
CA SER A 34 -13.66 11.54 14.73
C SER A 34 -12.48 12.51 14.84
N GLY A 35 -12.78 13.81 14.91
CA GLY A 35 -11.76 14.86 14.94
C GLY A 35 -11.18 15.14 13.55
N PRO A 36 -10.02 15.82 13.47
CA PRO A 36 -9.44 16.29 12.21
C PRO A 36 -9.17 15.18 11.20
N MET A 37 -8.61 14.04 11.63
CA MET A 37 -8.30 12.90 10.74
C MET A 37 -9.53 12.39 9.96
N LYS A 38 -10.75 12.73 10.36
CA LYS A 38 -11.95 12.36 9.63
C LYS A 38 -12.07 13.06 8.28
N SER A 39 -11.47 14.24 8.12
CA SER A 39 -11.51 14.98 6.86
C SER A 39 -10.61 14.34 5.81
N SER A 40 -11.13 14.15 4.60
CA SER A 40 -10.32 13.72 3.46
C SER A 40 -9.27 14.75 3.02
N ASP A 41 -9.33 15.98 3.55
CA ASP A 41 -8.32 17.03 3.30
C ASP A 41 -7.02 16.79 4.08
N GLU A 42 -7.00 15.83 5.00
CA GLU A 42 -5.76 15.40 5.66
C GLU A 42 -4.88 14.55 4.72
N GLU A 43 -5.47 13.92 3.68
CA GLU A 43 -4.77 13.15 2.64
C GLU A 43 -3.74 12.19 3.28
N ILE A 44 -4.26 11.06 3.83
CA ILE A 44 -3.40 10.09 4.52
C ILE A 44 -2.57 9.33 3.50
N SER A 45 -1.24 9.33 3.67
CA SER A 45 -0.27 8.72 2.74
C SER A 45 0.49 7.53 3.31
N GLY A 46 0.53 7.35 4.62
CA GLY A 46 1.22 6.19 5.19
C GLY A 46 0.88 5.94 6.65
N MET A 47 1.13 4.72 7.12
CA MET A 47 1.02 4.39 8.54
C MET A 47 1.94 3.26 8.97
N ASP A 48 2.48 3.36 10.17
CA ASP A 48 3.27 2.29 10.78
C ASP A 48 3.14 2.29 12.30
N TRP A 49 3.47 1.18 12.90
CA TRP A 49 3.46 1.02 14.36
C TRP A 49 4.71 1.61 15.01
N TYR A 50 4.51 2.37 16.08
CA TYR A 50 5.55 2.67 17.04
C TYR A 50 5.11 2.20 18.42
N ASN A 51 5.73 1.11 18.91
CA ASN A 51 5.26 0.39 20.09
C ASN A 51 3.75 0.07 19.96
N ASP A 52 2.94 0.42 20.95
CA ASP A 52 1.49 0.23 20.97
C ASP A 52 0.71 1.42 20.36
N ASN A 53 1.34 2.22 19.53
CA ASN A 53 0.70 3.33 18.84
C ASN A 53 0.81 3.15 17.32
N LEU A 54 -0.32 3.20 16.63
CA LEU A 54 -0.37 3.34 15.19
C LEU A 54 -0.16 4.81 14.86
N ILE A 55 0.95 5.12 14.21
CA ILE A 55 1.26 6.46 13.74
C ILE A 55 0.78 6.57 12.29
N ILE A 56 0.10 7.67 11.97
CA ILE A 56 -0.56 7.90 10.69
C ILE A 56 -0.05 9.24 10.16
N LEU A 57 0.49 9.20 8.95
CA LEU A 57 1.12 10.33 8.26
C LEU A 57 0.12 10.98 7.31
N PRO A 58 -0.22 12.27 7.47
CA PRO A 58 -0.86 13.06 6.42
C PRO A 58 0.17 13.59 5.43
N GLU A 59 -0.21 13.79 4.17
CA GLU A 59 0.66 14.35 3.13
C GLU A 59 1.17 15.76 3.42
N ASN A 60 0.40 16.51 4.18
CA ASN A 60 0.61 17.94 4.32
C ASN A 60 1.65 18.32 5.38
N LEU A 61 2.21 19.54 5.27
CA LEU A 61 3.18 20.13 6.20
C LEU A 61 2.51 20.87 7.37
N ASN A 62 1.40 20.40 7.89
CA ASN A 62 0.68 21.09 8.96
C ASN A 62 1.37 21.00 10.33
N GLY A 63 2.53 20.37 10.42
CA GLY A 63 3.33 20.25 11.64
C GLY A 63 2.79 19.22 12.63
N TYR A 64 1.95 18.29 12.18
CA TYR A 64 1.45 17.19 13.00
C TYR A 64 1.27 15.90 12.20
N ALA A 65 1.32 14.79 12.92
CA ALA A 65 0.83 13.48 12.51
C ALA A 65 -0.26 13.02 13.47
N PHE A 66 -0.82 11.83 13.24
CA PHE A 66 -1.82 11.26 14.13
C PHE A 66 -1.31 9.99 14.81
N ALA A 67 -1.80 9.73 16.01
CA ALA A 67 -1.54 8.49 16.74
C ALA A 67 -2.85 7.88 17.26
N ILE A 68 -3.00 6.57 17.09
CA ILE A 68 -4.09 5.78 17.66
C ILE A 68 -3.47 4.69 18.55
N LYS A 69 -3.91 4.59 19.80
CA LYS A 69 -3.49 3.52 20.70
C LYS A 69 -4.02 2.17 20.21
N LYS A 70 -3.20 1.13 20.31
CA LYS A 70 -3.60 -0.24 20.00
C LYS A 70 -4.84 -0.66 20.80
N SER A 71 -4.92 -0.28 22.08
CA SER A 71 -6.08 -0.55 22.93
C SER A 71 -7.41 0.01 22.39
N ASP A 72 -7.37 1.18 21.73
CA ASP A 72 -8.56 1.78 21.13
C ASP A 72 -9.01 1.00 19.88
N LEU A 73 -8.06 0.50 19.10
CA LEU A 73 -8.32 -0.39 17.96
C LEU A 73 -8.84 -1.74 18.44
N ASP A 74 -8.21 -2.34 19.46
CA ASP A 74 -8.63 -3.62 20.05
C ASP A 74 -10.08 -3.55 20.50
N LEU A 75 -10.46 -2.47 21.16
CA LEU A 75 -11.84 -2.29 21.65
C LEU A 75 -12.85 -2.23 20.48
N ARG A 76 -12.52 -1.60 19.35
CA ARG A 76 -13.44 -1.47 18.19
C ARG A 76 -13.48 -2.70 17.30
N ILE A 77 -12.37 -3.42 17.21
CA ILE A 77 -12.28 -4.64 16.38
C ILE A 77 -12.88 -5.86 17.09
N ASN A 78 -12.68 -5.97 18.40
CA ASN A 78 -13.05 -7.18 19.17
C ASN A 78 -14.38 -7.09 19.91
N SER A 79 -15.03 -5.93 19.94
CA SER A 79 -16.30 -5.76 20.64
C SER A 79 -17.40 -5.18 19.72
N SER A 80 -18.62 -5.13 20.24
CA SER A 80 -19.74 -4.43 19.58
C SER A 80 -19.70 -2.90 19.73
N ASP A 81 -18.64 -2.34 20.32
CA ASP A 81 -18.49 -0.91 20.50
C ASP A 81 -18.21 -0.22 19.15
N THR A 82 -19.21 0.52 18.69
CA THR A 82 -19.15 1.30 17.44
C THR A 82 -18.86 2.78 17.66
N SER A 83 -18.42 3.17 18.88
CA SER A 83 -18.04 4.56 19.15
C SER A 83 -16.83 4.98 18.29
N ALA A 84 -16.75 6.25 17.96
CA ALA A 84 -15.69 6.74 17.10
C ALA A 84 -14.35 6.80 17.85
N ILE A 85 -13.29 6.33 17.22
CA ILE A 85 -11.91 6.54 17.63
C ILE A 85 -11.58 8.01 17.41
N LYS A 86 -10.92 8.65 18.38
CA LYS A 86 -10.41 10.02 18.25
C LYS A 86 -8.88 9.98 18.20
N PRO A 87 -8.25 9.99 17.00
CA PRO A 87 -6.81 10.02 16.89
C PRO A 87 -6.21 11.22 17.59
N LYS A 88 -5.12 11.04 18.32
CA LYS A 88 -4.36 12.12 18.96
C LYS A 88 -3.47 12.79 17.91
N LYS A 89 -3.50 14.12 17.82
CA LYS A 89 -2.43 14.85 17.12
C LYS A 89 -1.14 14.78 17.92
N ILE A 90 -0.05 14.48 17.24
CA ILE A 90 1.34 14.50 17.75
C ILE A 90 2.13 15.49 16.93
N ASN A 91 3.15 16.12 17.52
CA ASN A 91 3.96 17.09 16.81
C ASN A 91 4.81 16.39 15.73
N PHE A 92 4.86 17.00 14.56
CA PHE A 92 5.70 16.57 13.45
C PHE A 92 6.60 17.73 13.06
N ASN A 93 7.78 17.76 13.67
CA ASN A 93 8.74 18.85 13.57
C ASN A 93 9.66 18.62 12.38
N THR A 94 9.43 19.36 11.30
CA THR A 94 10.24 19.35 10.09
C THR A 94 10.75 20.74 9.77
N PRO A 95 11.88 20.87 9.05
CA PRO A 95 12.22 22.11 8.38
C PRO A 95 11.11 22.56 7.42
N ASN A 96 11.14 23.81 7.01
CA ASN A 96 10.21 24.29 5.99
C ASN A 96 10.65 23.77 4.60
N TYR A 97 10.33 22.51 4.32
CA TYR A 97 10.73 21.85 3.08
C TYR A 97 10.20 22.53 1.81
N LYS A 98 9.02 23.16 1.86
CA LYS A 98 8.53 23.99 0.75
C LYS A 98 9.48 25.11 0.34
N LYS A 99 10.25 25.66 1.29
CA LYS A 99 11.25 26.71 1.03
C LYS A 99 12.63 26.13 0.71
N LEU A 100 12.98 25.00 1.30
CA LEU A 100 14.33 24.44 1.24
C LEU A 100 14.52 23.50 0.08
N ILE A 101 13.47 22.81 -0.38
CA ILE A 101 13.53 21.77 -1.40
C ILE A 101 12.75 22.24 -2.63
N PRO A 102 13.44 22.64 -3.71
CA PRO A 102 12.76 22.94 -4.97
C PRO A 102 11.95 21.73 -5.44
N GLY A 103 10.70 21.96 -5.83
CA GLY A 103 9.80 20.89 -6.28
C GLY A 103 9.23 20.01 -5.14
N PHE A 104 9.39 20.38 -3.86
CA PHE A 104 8.72 19.68 -2.78
C PHE A 104 7.21 19.59 -3.05
N ASP A 105 6.67 18.39 -3.03
CA ASP A 105 5.24 18.14 -3.20
C ASP A 105 4.61 17.65 -1.90
N SER A 106 4.93 16.45 -1.45
CA SER A 106 4.26 15.76 -0.33
C SER A 106 5.17 14.80 0.43
N PHE A 107 4.67 14.34 1.59
CA PHE A 107 5.18 13.14 2.27
C PHE A 107 4.36 11.93 1.84
N GLU A 108 5.02 10.78 1.53
CA GLU A 108 4.32 9.63 0.95
C GLU A 108 4.33 8.37 1.83
N ALA A 109 5.39 8.09 2.53
CA ALA A 109 5.48 6.89 3.36
C ALA A 109 6.15 7.18 4.71
N ILE A 110 5.85 6.35 5.71
CA ILE A 110 6.48 6.39 7.03
C ILE A 110 6.83 4.97 7.49
N ALA A 111 8.03 4.80 8.06
CA ALA A 111 8.44 3.54 8.67
C ALA A 111 9.30 3.78 9.91
N PHE A 112 9.20 2.92 10.92
CA PHE A 112 9.96 3.01 12.17
C PHE A 112 10.91 1.85 12.37
N ARG A 113 12.09 2.15 12.91
CA ARG A 113 13.08 1.19 13.41
C ARG A 113 13.51 1.60 14.81
N GLY A 114 12.95 0.97 15.83
CA GLY A 114 13.14 1.48 17.20
C GLY A 114 12.65 2.93 17.29
N TYR A 115 13.51 3.84 17.74
CA TYR A 115 13.20 5.28 17.81
C TYR A 115 13.48 6.04 16.50
N GLU A 116 14.10 5.41 15.52
CA GLU A 116 14.35 6.02 14.21
C GLU A 116 13.07 6.03 13.36
N VAL A 117 12.84 7.13 12.64
CA VAL A 117 11.77 7.28 11.67
C VAL A 117 12.34 7.58 10.29
N TYR A 118 11.74 6.98 9.29
CA TYR A 118 12.06 7.17 7.88
C TYR A 118 10.81 7.59 7.14
N LEU A 119 10.98 8.53 6.21
CA LEU A 119 9.90 9.08 5.39
C LEU A 119 10.36 9.15 3.94
N THR A 120 9.45 9.01 3.00
CA THR A 120 9.65 9.44 1.63
C THR A 120 9.05 10.82 1.42
N ILE A 121 9.74 11.64 0.64
CA ILE A 121 9.31 12.98 0.22
C ILE A 121 9.28 12.99 -1.30
N GLU A 122 8.11 13.23 -1.86
CA GLU A 122 7.97 13.40 -3.30
C GLU A 122 8.49 14.75 -3.75
N ILE A 123 9.27 14.73 -4.84
CA ILE A 123 9.79 15.93 -5.51
C ILE A 123 9.28 15.92 -6.94
N LYS A 124 8.48 16.92 -7.27
CA LYS A 124 7.79 17.03 -8.54
C LYS A 124 8.21 18.27 -9.31
N PHE A 125 8.58 18.07 -10.56
CA PHE A 125 8.79 19.11 -11.56
C PHE A 125 7.90 18.83 -12.77
N PRO A 126 7.73 19.78 -13.71
CA PRO A 126 6.80 19.61 -14.84
C PRO A 126 7.05 18.36 -15.69
N ASP A 127 8.30 17.91 -15.79
CA ASP A 127 8.75 16.81 -16.67
C ASP A 127 9.67 15.80 -15.97
N SER A 128 9.79 15.87 -14.66
CA SER A 128 10.63 14.96 -13.89
C SER A 128 10.12 14.74 -12.46
N MET A 129 10.42 13.57 -11.93
CA MET A 129 10.11 13.17 -10.55
C MET A 129 11.40 12.69 -9.87
N SER A 130 11.52 12.94 -8.60
CA SER A 130 12.53 12.31 -7.73
C SER A 130 11.98 12.12 -6.33
N CYS A 131 12.75 11.52 -5.44
CA CYS A 131 12.34 11.29 -4.07
C CYS A 131 13.52 11.56 -3.12
N LEU A 132 13.21 12.06 -1.94
CA LEU A 132 14.15 12.07 -0.82
C LEU A 132 13.69 11.08 0.24
N ILE A 133 14.62 10.30 0.78
CA ILE A 133 14.40 9.58 2.03
C ILE A 133 14.91 10.46 3.16
N ALA A 134 14.00 10.90 4.02
CA ALA A 134 14.29 11.66 5.22
C ALA A 134 14.42 10.74 6.43
N ARG A 135 15.36 11.04 7.32
CA ARG A 135 15.59 10.29 8.56
C ARG A 135 15.47 11.20 9.76
N GLY A 136 14.77 10.74 10.77
CA GLY A 136 14.58 11.45 12.02
C GLY A 136 14.43 10.52 13.20
N HIS A 137 13.77 11.00 14.22
CA HIS A 137 13.48 10.23 15.43
C HIS A 137 12.12 10.57 16.00
N ILE A 138 11.58 9.64 16.75
CA ILE A 138 10.35 9.79 17.53
C ILE A 138 10.69 9.75 19.02
N ASP A 139 10.12 10.68 19.79
CA ASP A 139 10.21 10.64 21.25
C ASP A 139 9.26 9.58 21.82
N ALA A 140 9.77 8.71 22.68
CA ALA A 140 9.00 7.59 23.21
C ALA A 140 7.87 8.01 24.19
N GLN A 141 7.95 9.19 24.79
CA GLN A 141 6.99 9.65 25.80
C GLN A 141 5.91 10.54 25.18
N THR A 142 6.31 11.49 24.36
CA THR A 142 5.42 12.47 23.73
C THR A 142 4.86 11.98 22.40
N LEU A 143 5.57 11.09 21.71
CA LEU A 143 5.40 10.65 20.33
C LEU A 143 5.73 11.76 19.31
N ASP A 144 6.40 12.82 19.72
CA ASP A 144 6.81 13.88 18.81
C ASP A 144 7.86 13.35 17.82
N ILE A 145 7.62 13.60 16.55
CA ILE A 145 8.54 13.24 15.47
C ILE A 145 9.38 14.45 15.10
N THR A 146 10.67 14.27 14.94
CA THR A 146 11.59 15.33 14.50
C THR A 146 12.46 14.83 13.35
N ILE A 147 12.44 15.57 12.24
CA ILE A 147 13.26 15.33 11.05
C ILE A 147 14.26 16.46 10.89
N PRO A 148 15.57 16.23 11.10
CA PRO A 148 16.61 17.23 10.87
C PRO A 148 16.80 17.56 9.38
N GLU A 149 17.17 18.79 9.07
CA GLU A 149 17.36 19.27 7.70
C GLU A 149 18.40 18.47 6.90
N GLN A 150 19.50 18.09 7.53
CA GLN A 150 20.65 17.44 6.90
C GLN A 150 20.48 15.94 6.67
N ASN A 151 19.43 15.32 7.18
CA ASN A 151 19.25 13.88 7.12
C ASN A 151 18.40 13.44 5.92
N LEU A 152 18.73 13.95 4.75
CA LEU A 152 18.06 13.64 3.49
C LEU A 152 18.97 12.87 2.55
N THR A 153 18.44 11.82 1.91
CA THR A 153 19.13 11.05 0.88
C THR A 153 18.30 11.04 -0.39
N GLN A 154 18.84 11.62 -1.47
CA GLN A 154 18.13 11.66 -2.75
C GLN A 154 18.20 10.30 -3.44
N ILE A 155 17.06 9.87 -3.99
CA ILE A 155 16.92 8.69 -4.84
C ILE A 155 16.15 9.07 -6.12
N ASN A 156 16.57 8.51 -7.25
CA ASN A 156 15.91 8.77 -8.52
C ASN A 156 14.82 7.74 -8.78
N VAL A 157 13.69 8.19 -9.34
CA VAL A 157 12.66 7.29 -9.84
C VAL A 157 13.18 6.49 -11.06
N PRO A 158 12.75 5.22 -11.22
CA PRO A 158 13.24 4.39 -12.33
C PRO A 158 12.72 4.81 -13.69
N THR A 159 11.58 5.49 -13.73
CA THR A 159 10.95 6.08 -14.91
C THR A 159 10.09 7.25 -14.49
N TYR A 160 9.90 8.21 -15.39
CA TYR A 160 8.97 9.30 -15.16
C TYR A 160 7.54 8.84 -15.42
N VAL A 161 6.71 8.98 -14.42
CA VAL A 161 5.25 8.94 -14.49
C VAL A 161 4.77 10.11 -13.64
N ASP A 162 3.94 10.98 -14.18
CA ASP A 162 3.48 12.17 -13.44
C ASP A 162 2.77 11.75 -12.14
N ASN A 163 3.17 12.38 -11.03
CA ASN A 163 2.63 12.13 -9.70
C ASN A 163 2.77 10.66 -9.24
N MET A 164 3.91 10.06 -9.54
CA MET A 164 4.24 8.71 -9.06
C MET A 164 5.69 8.65 -8.60
N SER A 165 5.90 8.27 -7.37
CA SER A 165 7.19 8.22 -6.71
C SER A 165 7.35 6.94 -5.88
N TYR A 166 8.02 7.02 -4.74
CA TYR A 166 8.22 5.91 -3.81
C TYR A 166 7.23 6.05 -2.66
N GLU A 167 6.13 5.30 -2.75
CA GLU A 167 5.00 5.38 -1.82
C GLU A 167 5.03 4.33 -0.71
N SER A 168 6.05 3.48 -0.69
CA SER A 168 6.16 2.41 0.30
C SER A 168 7.56 2.36 0.88
N LEU A 169 7.64 2.29 2.20
CA LEU A 169 8.89 2.06 2.94
C LEU A 169 8.80 0.80 3.77
N VAL A 170 9.81 -0.06 3.62
CA VAL A 170 9.94 -1.29 4.38
C VAL A 170 11.29 -1.29 5.10
N VAL A 171 11.28 -1.56 6.40
CA VAL A 171 12.52 -1.71 7.16
C VAL A 171 12.86 -3.18 7.29
N ASP A 172 14.04 -3.57 6.78
CA ASP A 172 14.63 -4.90 6.94
C ASP A 172 16.01 -4.79 7.59
N LYS A 173 16.11 -5.18 8.86
CA LYS A 173 17.33 -5.15 9.68
C LYS A 173 17.95 -3.74 9.75
N ASP A 174 19.08 -3.54 9.05
CA ASP A 174 19.83 -2.28 8.96
C ASP A 174 19.59 -1.52 7.66
N ARG A 175 18.55 -1.90 6.93
CA ARG A 175 18.22 -1.30 5.64
C ARG A 175 16.77 -0.81 5.58
N VAL A 176 16.60 0.28 4.86
CA VAL A 176 15.30 0.82 4.47
C VAL A 176 15.15 0.58 2.97
N ILE A 177 14.02 0.00 2.59
CA ILE A 177 13.72 -0.37 1.19
C ILE A 177 12.53 0.45 0.76
N ALA A 178 12.73 1.28 -0.28
CA ALA A 178 11.68 2.06 -0.91
C ALA A 178 11.19 1.36 -2.18
N LEU A 179 9.88 1.15 -2.29
CA LEU A 179 9.26 0.58 -3.49
C LEU A 179 8.66 1.72 -4.33
N PHE A 180 8.99 1.69 -5.62
CA PHE A 180 8.38 2.61 -6.58
C PHE A 180 6.93 2.21 -6.85
N GLU A 181 6.05 3.18 -6.91
CA GLU A 181 4.61 2.96 -7.02
C GLU A 181 4.22 2.23 -8.31
N ALA A 182 4.83 2.55 -9.45
CA ALA A 182 4.48 2.02 -10.76
C ALA A 182 5.52 1.02 -11.28
N ASN A 183 5.33 -0.28 -11.04
CA ASN A 183 6.28 -1.34 -11.37
C ASN A 183 5.87 -2.26 -12.53
N GLY A 184 4.90 -1.86 -13.37
CA GLY A 184 4.43 -2.66 -14.50
C GLY A 184 5.47 -2.82 -15.61
N ASP A 185 5.48 -3.99 -16.28
CA ASP A 185 6.42 -4.32 -17.37
C ASP A 185 6.34 -3.36 -18.57
N SER A 186 5.18 -2.74 -18.78
CA SER A 186 4.99 -1.73 -19.81
C SER A 186 5.73 -0.42 -19.53
N LEU A 187 6.06 -0.16 -18.26
CA LEU A 187 6.79 1.03 -17.82
C LEU A 187 8.26 0.73 -17.55
N ILE A 188 8.53 -0.41 -16.87
CA ILE A 188 9.88 -0.77 -16.43
C ILE A 188 10.10 -2.27 -16.68
N LYS A 189 10.98 -2.61 -17.62
CA LYS A 189 11.27 -4.03 -17.95
C LYS A 189 11.90 -4.82 -16.81
N ASN A 190 12.70 -4.17 -15.98
CA ASN A 190 13.38 -4.79 -14.84
C ASN A 190 13.17 -3.90 -13.62
N PRO A 191 11.98 -3.95 -12.99
CA PRO A 191 11.69 -3.09 -11.86
C PRO A 191 12.60 -3.40 -10.68
N TYR A 192 12.88 -2.37 -9.88
CA TYR A 192 13.72 -2.47 -8.70
C TYR A 192 13.25 -1.55 -7.59
N ALA A 193 13.46 -1.99 -6.36
CA ALA A 193 13.37 -1.17 -5.17
C ALA A 193 14.74 -0.57 -4.85
N ILE A 194 14.75 0.59 -4.22
CA ILE A 194 15.98 1.19 -3.68
C ILE A 194 16.13 0.73 -2.23
N SER A 195 17.27 0.13 -1.93
CA SER A 195 17.64 -0.27 -0.58
C SER A 195 18.78 0.61 -0.08
N ILE A 196 18.58 1.29 1.05
CA ILE A 196 19.54 2.20 1.67
C ILE A 196 19.85 1.68 3.05
N ASN A 197 21.13 1.69 3.48
CA ASN A 197 21.42 1.41 4.87
C ASN A 197 20.87 2.52 5.79
N THR A 198 20.67 2.23 7.05
CA THR A 198 20.09 3.17 8.00
C THR A 198 20.94 4.42 8.24
N SER A 199 22.23 4.43 7.87
CA SER A 199 23.07 5.63 7.86
C SER A 199 22.92 6.50 6.60
N GLY A 200 22.25 5.99 5.55
CA GLY A 200 21.94 6.73 4.32
C GLY A 200 23.09 6.80 3.30
N ASN A 201 24.18 6.04 3.49
CA ASN A 201 25.41 6.18 2.69
C ASN A 201 25.60 5.07 1.65
N ASP A 202 24.87 3.97 1.78
CA ASP A 202 25.06 2.76 0.98
C ASP A 202 23.75 2.38 0.29
N ILE A 203 23.69 2.64 -1.02
CA ILE A 203 22.47 2.50 -1.83
C ILE A 203 22.64 1.33 -2.79
N PHE A 204 21.68 0.41 -2.77
CA PHE A 204 21.58 -0.71 -3.71
C PHE A 204 20.24 -0.74 -4.43
N LYS A 205 20.23 -1.36 -5.60
CA LYS A 205 19.01 -1.74 -6.31
C LYS A 205 18.69 -3.20 -5.98
N TYR A 206 17.50 -3.44 -5.46
CA TYR A 206 16.95 -4.77 -5.24
C TYR A 206 15.96 -5.06 -6.36
N GLN A 207 16.19 -6.09 -7.16
CA GLN A 207 15.24 -6.51 -8.20
C GLN A 207 13.87 -6.78 -7.56
N THR A 208 12.78 -6.27 -8.18
CA THR A 208 11.41 -6.55 -7.72
C THR A 208 10.63 -7.34 -8.76
N SER A 209 9.56 -8.01 -8.32
CA SER A 209 8.55 -8.54 -9.24
C SER A 209 7.79 -7.40 -9.89
N SER A 210 7.50 -7.55 -11.19
CA SER A 210 6.61 -6.64 -11.90
C SER A 210 5.16 -6.85 -11.48
N VAL A 211 4.44 -5.75 -11.24
CA VAL A 211 2.99 -5.72 -11.02
C VAL A 211 2.38 -4.52 -11.74
N ASN A 212 1.22 -4.70 -12.33
CA ASN A 212 0.63 -3.71 -13.23
C ASN A 212 0.03 -2.47 -12.57
N TYR A 213 -0.30 -2.54 -11.29
CA TYR A 213 -1.06 -1.51 -10.58
C TYR A 213 -0.20 -0.83 -9.51
N ARG A 214 -0.71 0.26 -8.94
CA ARG A 214 0.01 1.02 -7.92
C ARG A 214 0.38 0.14 -6.73
N ILE A 215 1.57 0.35 -6.17
CA ILE A 215 2.00 -0.12 -4.86
C ILE A 215 1.97 1.12 -3.95
N ALA A 216 0.86 1.30 -3.23
CA ALA A 216 0.61 2.55 -2.53
C ALA A 216 1.22 2.60 -1.12
N ASP A 217 1.32 1.50 -0.39
CA ASP A 217 2.01 1.40 0.90
C ASP A 217 2.30 -0.04 1.24
N ALA A 218 3.17 -0.29 2.24
CA ALA A 218 3.60 -1.62 2.64
C ALA A 218 3.73 -1.78 4.16
N THR A 219 3.41 -2.99 4.66
CA THR A 219 3.56 -3.32 6.07
C THR A 219 5.02 -3.56 6.44
N ARG A 220 5.31 -3.61 7.73
CA ARG A 220 6.59 -4.12 8.25
C ARG A 220 6.89 -5.53 7.77
N VAL A 221 8.19 -5.83 7.67
CA VAL A 221 8.69 -7.18 7.43
C VAL A 221 8.40 -8.06 8.65
N ASP A 222 7.89 -9.24 8.41
CA ASP A 222 7.69 -10.25 9.44
C ASP A 222 8.96 -11.10 9.68
N LYS A 223 8.87 -12.03 10.64
CA LYS A 223 9.96 -12.95 10.99
C LYS A 223 10.42 -13.87 9.84
N ASN A 224 9.63 -13.98 8.78
CA ASN A 224 9.92 -14.79 7.60
C ASN A 224 10.45 -13.94 6.45
N ASN A 225 10.84 -12.70 6.68
CA ASN A 225 11.24 -11.70 5.68
C ASN A 225 10.12 -11.37 4.67
N ARG A 226 8.85 -11.40 5.08
CA ARG A 226 7.69 -11.13 4.24
C ARG A 226 6.97 -9.88 4.69
N PHE A 227 6.36 -9.19 3.75
CA PHE A 227 5.50 -8.04 4.00
C PHE A 227 4.37 -7.99 2.99
N TRP A 228 3.31 -7.27 3.31
CA TRP A 228 2.17 -7.04 2.45
C TRP A 228 2.18 -5.62 1.94
N ALA A 229 1.74 -5.43 0.70
CA ALA A 229 1.59 -4.12 0.08
C ALA A 229 0.19 -3.95 -0.49
N ILE A 230 -0.30 -2.72 -0.50
CA ILE A 230 -1.51 -2.34 -1.23
C ILE A 230 -1.20 -2.40 -2.72
N ASN A 231 -2.05 -3.09 -3.47
CA ASN A 231 -2.02 -3.08 -4.93
C ASN A 231 -3.36 -2.56 -5.45
N TYR A 232 -3.33 -1.33 -5.94
CA TYR A 232 -4.52 -0.52 -6.21
C TYR A 232 -4.58 -0.08 -7.67
N PHE A 233 -5.77 -0.08 -8.25
CA PHE A 233 -6.03 0.46 -9.59
C PHE A 233 -7.36 1.19 -9.68
N TRP A 234 -7.27 2.42 -10.14
CA TRP A 234 -8.41 3.19 -10.61
C TRP A 234 -8.35 3.32 -12.14
N PRO A 235 -9.46 3.10 -12.89
CA PRO A 235 -9.43 3.12 -14.35
C PRO A 235 -8.94 4.42 -14.98
N GLY A 236 -9.02 5.55 -14.26
CA GLY A 236 -8.45 6.82 -14.70
C GLY A 236 -6.93 6.83 -14.83
N ASP A 237 -6.23 5.92 -14.13
CA ASP A 237 -4.78 5.78 -14.20
C ASP A 237 -4.31 4.92 -15.37
N ARG A 238 -5.23 4.35 -16.17
CA ARG A 238 -4.90 3.46 -17.29
C ARG A 238 -3.90 4.07 -18.27
N GLY A 239 -4.06 5.36 -18.59
CA GLY A 239 -3.15 6.09 -19.49
C GLY A 239 -1.74 6.23 -18.94
N ALA A 240 -1.60 6.43 -17.64
CA ALA A 240 -0.33 6.58 -16.94
C ALA A 240 0.36 5.22 -16.69
N LEU A 241 -0.36 4.26 -16.14
CA LEU A 241 0.16 2.94 -15.77
C LEU A 241 0.30 1.97 -16.94
N LYS A 242 -0.50 2.13 -18.01
CA LYS A 242 -0.52 1.26 -19.20
C LYS A 242 -0.50 -0.23 -18.83
N PRO A 243 -1.42 -0.71 -17.97
CA PRO A 243 -1.36 -2.06 -17.46
C PRO A 243 -1.52 -3.09 -18.59
N GLY A 244 -0.70 -4.14 -18.55
CA GLY A 244 -0.86 -5.35 -19.34
C GLY A 244 -1.84 -6.33 -18.69
N ASP A 245 -1.72 -7.62 -19.04
CA ASP A 245 -2.52 -8.69 -18.43
C ASP A 245 -2.23 -8.79 -16.91
N ASP A 246 -3.27 -8.92 -16.11
CA ASP A 246 -3.12 -9.11 -14.67
C ASP A 246 -2.69 -10.55 -14.37
N ILE A 247 -1.39 -10.74 -14.12
CA ILE A 247 -0.79 -12.04 -13.83
C ILE A 247 -1.35 -12.69 -12.54
N LEU A 248 -1.78 -11.87 -11.57
CA LEU A 248 -2.33 -12.37 -10.31
C LEU A 248 -3.78 -12.84 -10.52
N ALA A 249 -4.59 -12.07 -11.22
CA ALA A 249 -5.93 -12.49 -11.61
C ALA A 249 -5.90 -13.75 -12.49
N SER A 250 -4.98 -13.81 -13.44
CA SER A 250 -4.79 -14.98 -14.31
C SER A 250 -4.39 -16.24 -13.53
N LYS A 251 -3.53 -16.09 -12.51
CA LYS A 251 -3.02 -17.21 -11.69
C LYS A 251 -4.02 -17.68 -10.63
N TYR A 252 -4.65 -16.76 -9.94
CA TYR A 252 -5.45 -17.05 -8.74
C TYR A 252 -6.96 -16.86 -8.95
N GLY A 253 -7.36 -16.21 -10.03
CA GLY A 253 -8.75 -15.80 -10.29
C GLY A 253 -9.06 -14.46 -9.66
N GLU A 254 -10.30 -14.00 -9.84
CA GLU A 254 -10.80 -12.73 -9.34
C GLU A 254 -11.96 -12.94 -8.37
N GLY A 255 -12.14 -11.96 -7.48
CA GLY A 255 -13.30 -11.89 -6.62
C GLY A 255 -14.60 -11.55 -7.37
N LEU A 256 -15.74 -11.76 -6.71
CA LEU A 256 -17.05 -11.54 -7.32
C LEU A 256 -17.27 -10.09 -7.75
N THR A 257 -16.77 -9.13 -6.97
CA THR A 257 -16.91 -7.70 -7.28
C THR A 257 -15.84 -7.22 -8.26
N HIS A 258 -14.62 -7.77 -8.17
CA HIS A 258 -13.53 -7.45 -9.11
C HIS A 258 -13.83 -7.94 -10.53
N SER A 259 -14.36 -9.15 -10.71
CA SER A 259 -14.72 -9.68 -12.04
C SER A 259 -15.78 -8.86 -12.79
N LYS A 260 -16.40 -7.89 -12.14
CA LYS A 260 -17.41 -6.97 -12.71
C LYS A 260 -16.91 -5.53 -12.80
N SER A 261 -15.65 -5.28 -12.52
CA SER A 261 -15.08 -3.94 -12.42
C SER A 261 -13.67 -3.92 -12.97
N GLU A 262 -13.26 -2.80 -13.54
CA GLU A 262 -11.85 -2.58 -13.89
C GLU A 262 -11.01 -2.13 -12.68
N ARG A 263 -11.65 -1.74 -11.58
CA ARG A 263 -10.94 -1.32 -10.36
C ARG A 263 -10.31 -2.53 -9.68
N VAL A 264 -9.16 -2.29 -9.05
CA VAL A 264 -8.48 -3.30 -8.22
C VAL A 264 -8.19 -2.71 -6.84
N GLU A 265 -8.63 -3.39 -5.82
CA GLU A 265 -8.32 -3.11 -4.42
C GLU A 265 -7.92 -4.42 -3.76
N ARG A 266 -6.61 -4.67 -3.62
CA ARG A 266 -6.11 -5.92 -3.05
C ARG A 266 -4.80 -5.73 -2.30
N LEU A 267 -4.45 -6.70 -1.47
CA LEU A 267 -3.16 -6.80 -0.80
C LEU A 267 -2.36 -7.93 -1.44
N ILE A 268 -1.08 -7.69 -1.68
CA ILE A 268 -0.16 -8.66 -2.28
C ILE A 268 1.03 -8.89 -1.34
N GLU A 269 1.51 -10.12 -1.26
CA GLU A 269 2.61 -10.46 -0.36
C GLU A 269 3.92 -10.55 -1.12
N TYR A 270 4.94 -9.90 -0.56
CA TYR A 270 6.34 -9.95 -1.00
C TYR A 270 7.22 -10.66 0.01
N GLU A 271 8.32 -11.22 -0.48
CA GLU A 271 9.41 -11.78 0.31
C GLU A 271 10.73 -11.12 -0.08
N ILE A 272 11.55 -10.75 0.95
CA ILE A 272 12.90 -10.21 0.76
C ILE A 272 13.88 -11.37 0.86
N HIS A 273 14.55 -11.69 -0.24
CA HIS A 273 15.55 -12.75 -0.30
C HIS A 273 16.71 -12.39 -1.25
N ASN A 274 17.96 -12.52 -0.79
CA ASN A 274 19.16 -12.31 -1.60
C ASN A 274 19.16 -11.00 -2.43
N LYS A 275 18.85 -9.86 -1.78
CA LYS A 275 18.75 -8.54 -2.43
C LYS A 275 17.68 -8.49 -3.54
N LYS A 276 16.60 -9.21 -3.36
CA LYS A 276 15.41 -9.19 -4.23
C LYS A 276 14.17 -9.02 -3.37
N VAL A 277 13.15 -8.39 -3.95
CA VAL A 277 11.82 -8.21 -3.37
C VAL A 277 10.83 -8.87 -4.33
N LEU A 278 10.47 -10.11 -4.06
CA LEU A 278 9.70 -10.93 -4.99
C LEU A 278 8.30 -11.24 -4.46
N LEU A 279 7.31 -11.26 -5.33
CA LEU A 279 5.99 -11.78 -4.99
C LEU A 279 6.11 -13.21 -4.47
N THR A 280 5.41 -13.52 -3.39
CA THR A 280 5.28 -14.89 -2.90
C THR A 280 4.33 -15.70 -3.78
N ASN A 281 4.19 -17.00 -3.49
CA ASN A 281 3.18 -17.84 -4.12
C ASN A 281 1.82 -17.79 -3.40
N ASN A 282 1.63 -16.89 -2.44
CA ASN A 282 0.34 -16.72 -1.79
C ASN A 282 -0.62 -15.95 -2.70
N PRO A 283 -1.91 -16.34 -2.75
CA PRO A 283 -2.91 -15.57 -3.48
C PRO A 283 -3.06 -14.17 -2.86
N PRO A 284 -3.41 -13.16 -3.67
CA PRO A 284 -3.74 -11.83 -3.16
C PRO A 284 -4.96 -11.89 -2.24
N ILE A 285 -5.04 -10.97 -1.30
CA ILE A 285 -6.23 -10.74 -0.50
C ILE A 285 -7.06 -9.68 -1.24
N GLU A 286 -8.08 -10.11 -1.94
CA GLU A 286 -9.01 -9.23 -2.64
C GLU A 286 -9.90 -8.51 -1.62
N ILE A 287 -9.98 -7.19 -1.70
CA ILE A 287 -10.86 -6.38 -0.84
C ILE A 287 -12.16 -6.16 -1.58
N LYS A 288 -13.28 -6.63 -1.04
CA LYS A 288 -14.60 -6.48 -1.67
C LYS A 288 -14.85 -5.02 -2.06
N LEU A 289 -15.05 -4.76 -3.35
CA LEU A 289 -15.33 -3.43 -3.88
C LEU A 289 -16.69 -2.93 -3.41
N GLU A 290 -16.78 -1.63 -3.15
CA GLU A 290 -18.03 -0.97 -2.77
C GLU A 290 -18.61 -0.24 -3.97
N GLY A 291 -19.88 -0.54 -4.29
CA GLY A 291 -20.62 0.08 -5.41
C GLY A 291 -19.95 -0.07 -6.78
N GLU A 292 -20.57 0.43 -7.82
CA GLU A 292 -20.04 0.34 -9.18
C GLU A 292 -19.06 1.48 -9.54
N LYS A 293 -19.15 2.62 -8.88
CA LYS A 293 -18.42 3.84 -9.24
C LYS A 293 -17.51 4.40 -8.13
N THR A 294 -17.66 3.93 -6.90
CA THR A 294 -16.87 4.44 -5.78
C THR A 294 -15.53 3.72 -5.73
N SER A 295 -14.43 4.44 -5.86
CA SER A 295 -13.08 3.95 -5.63
C SER A 295 -12.62 4.42 -4.26
N ARG A 296 -12.10 3.50 -3.46
CA ARG A 296 -11.44 3.81 -2.20
C ARG A 296 -9.95 3.82 -2.46
N LYS A 297 -9.37 5.01 -2.48
CA LYS A 297 -7.94 5.15 -2.69
C LYS A 297 -7.22 4.78 -1.39
N TRP A 298 -7.00 3.47 -1.20
CA TRP A 298 -6.21 2.96 -0.07
C TRP A 298 -4.75 3.33 -0.26
N GLU A 299 -4.21 4.11 0.65
CA GLU A 299 -2.83 4.59 0.57
C GLU A 299 -2.02 4.39 1.86
N ALA A 300 -2.62 3.82 2.89
CA ALA A 300 -1.87 3.49 4.09
C ALA A 300 -2.25 2.09 4.59
N ILE A 301 -1.26 1.28 4.98
CA ILE A 301 -1.46 -0.06 5.50
C ILE A 301 -0.57 -0.36 6.71
N ALA A 302 -1.13 -0.98 7.73
CA ALA A 302 -0.36 -1.58 8.82
C ALA A 302 -0.88 -2.98 9.14
N ARG A 303 0.03 -3.91 9.46
CA ARG A 303 -0.38 -5.24 9.93
C ARG A 303 -0.97 -5.11 11.33
N TYR A 304 -2.12 -5.74 11.54
CA TYR A 304 -2.75 -5.82 12.86
C TYR A 304 -2.55 -7.22 13.44
N GLU A 305 -1.37 -7.44 14.01
CA GLU A 305 -0.91 -8.76 14.49
C GLU A 305 -0.99 -9.85 13.38
N ASP A 306 -1.36 -11.06 13.75
CA ASP A 306 -1.64 -12.16 12.79
C ASP A 306 -3.13 -12.25 12.42
N ARG A 307 -3.93 -11.21 12.71
CA ARG A 307 -5.39 -11.20 12.55
C ARG A 307 -5.86 -10.49 11.28
N GLY A 308 -5.07 -9.56 10.78
CA GLY A 308 -5.49 -8.80 9.60
C GLY A 308 -4.64 -7.55 9.36
N PHE A 309 -5.26 -6.59 8.68
CA PHE A 309 -4.64 -5.35 8.28
C PHE A 309 -5.52 -4.15 8.62
N LEU A 310 -4.90 -3.05 8.96
CA LEU A 310 -5.52 -1.74 9.02
C LEU A 310 -5.21 -1.02 7.71
N LEU A 311 -6.21 -0.37 7.14
CA LEU A 311 -6.10 0.41 5.92
C LEU A 311 -6.68 1.80 6.16
N ALA A 312 -6.05 2.82 5.58
CA ALA A 312 -6.64 4.15 5.50
C ALA A 312 -6.64 4.66 4.06
N THR A 313 -7.64 5.48 3.74
CA THR A 313 -7.71 6.13 2.43
C THR A 313 -7.07 7.50 2.48
N ASP A 314 -6.52 7.90 1.34
CA ASP A 314 -6.13 9.26 1.03
C ASP A 314 -7.36 10.20 0.92
N LYS A 315 -7.41 10.97 -0.12
CA LYS A 315 -8.44 11.95 -0.50
C LYS A 315 -9.80 11.35 -0.87
N TYR A 316 -9.85 10.11 -1.31
CA TYR A 316 -11.06 9.47 -1.82
C TYR A 316 -11.44 8.20 -1.05
N PRO A 317 -12.76 8.01 -0.79
CA PRO A 317 -13.89 8.85 -1.21
C PRO A 317 -14.06 10.10 -0.35
N LYS A 318 -14.38 11.23 -0.99
CA LYS A 318 -14.74 12.46 -0.27
C LYS A 318 -16.11 12.37 0.40
N PRO A 319 -16.38 13.12 1.47
CA PRO A 319 -15.50 14.10 2.14
C PRO A 319 -14.73 13.51 3.34
N TYR A 320 -14.70 12.20 3.51
CA TYR A 320 -14.17 11.57 4.71
C TYR A 320 -13.07 10.57 4.41
N THR A 321 -11.99 10.63 5.19
CA THR A 321 -11.01 9.56 5.29
C THR A 321 -11.69 8.31 5.85
N LEU A 322 -11.45 7.17 5.23
CA LEU A 322 -11.86 5.86 5.75
C LEU A 322 -10.70 5.23 6.52
N LEU A 323 -11.01 4.65 7.66
CA LEU A 323 -10.12 3.74 8.38
C LEU A 323 -10.85 2.39 8.46
N ALA A 324 -10.20 1.32 8.03
CA ALA A 324 -10.81 0.01 7.97
C ALA A 324 -9.90 -1.08 8.55
N TYR A 325 -10.52 -2.13 9.08
CA TYR A 325 -9.87 -3.39 9.42
C TYR A 325 -10.25 -4.47 8.40
N VAL A 326 -9.27 -5.13 7.81
CA VAL A 326 -9.45 -6.24 6.87
C VAL A 326 -8.99 -7.52 7.56
N PRO A 327 -9.90 -8.43 7.97
CA PRO A 327 -9.53 -9.68 8.61
C PRO A 327 -8.91 -10.67 7.61
N THR A 328 -7.89 -11.42 8.07
CA THR A 328 -7.28 -12.50 7.26
C THR A 328 -7.99 -13.84 7.43
N LYS A 329 -8.66 -14.05 8.55
CA LYS A 329 -9.40 -15.28 8.89
C LYS A 329 -10.90 -15.10 8.76
#